data_a632cf7b6be9bd52dfafba152ea9668c
#
_entry.id   a632cf7b6be9bd52dfafba152ea9668c
#
_cell.length_a   1.000
_cell.length_b   1.000
_cell.length_c   1.000
_cell.angle_alpha   90.00
_cell.angle_beta   90.00
_cell.angle_gamma   90.00
#
_symmetry.space_group_name_H-M   'P 1'
#
loop_
_entity.id
_entity.type
_entity.pdbx_description
1 polymer ?
#
loop_
_entity_poly.entity_id
_entity_poly.type
_entity_poly.pdbx_seq_one_letter_code
_entity_poly.pdbx_strand_id
1 'polypeptide(L)'
;MKKYLLFLLLSSSFLLKAQSSEDKLQILNILDRQTKAWNEGNVNNFMNGYWESDSLMYIGKSGVTYGYNSTLESYKKNYPDKSTMGTLKFDIVKVDFISNDACFVVGKWYLTRPKKGDIGGHYTLLWRKIKGNWVIVADHSS
;
A
#
# COMPACT_ATOMS: atom_id res chain seq x y z
N MET A 1 -15.55 44.61 1.62
CA MET A 1 -15.81 43.31 1.02
C MET A 1 -14.56 42.57 0.53
N LYS A 2 -13.53 43.23 -0.04
CA LYS A 2 -12.31 42.56 -0.52
C LYS A 2 -11.44 41.87 0.56
N LYS A 3 -11.45 42.31 1.82
CA LYS A 3 -10.63 41.72 2.91
C LYS A 3 -11.15 40.38 3.41
N TYR A 4 -12.43 40.07 3.32
CA TYR A 4 -13.00 38.79 3.77
C TYR A 4 -12.77 37.65 2.78
N LEU A 5 -12.65 37.98 1.49
CA LEU A 5 -12.37 36.98 0.44
C LEU A 5 -10.95 36.36 0.56
N LEU A 6 -9.98 37.19 0.99
CA LEU A 6 -8.59 36.76 1.17
C LEU A 6 -8.43 35.81 2.37
N PHE A 7 -9.23 36.01 3.43
CA PHE A 7 -9.21 35.14 4.62
C PHE A 7 -9.81 33.75 4.36
N LEU A 8 -10.84 33.65 3.50
CA LEU A 8 -11.45 32.39 3.07
C LEU A 8 -10.50 31.55 2.20
N LEU A 9 -9.72 32.19 1.33
CA LEU A 9 -8.75 31.52 0.48
C LEU A 9 -7.56 30.96 1.27
N LEU A 10 -7.11 31.64 2.31
CA LEU A 10 -6.03 31.17 3.21
C LEU A 10 -6.50 29.98 4.07
N SER A 11 -7.73 29.99 4.56
CA SER A 11 -8.27 28.88 5.36
C SER A 11 -8.45 27.60 4.55
N SER A 12 -8.85 27.69 3.28
CA SER A 12 -9.00 26.53 2.40
C SER A 12 -7.67 25.85 2.09
N SER A 13 -6.58 26.60 1.93
CA SER A 13 -5.24 26.05 1.68
C SER A 13 -4.65 25.31 2.89
N PHE A 14 -4.98 25.75 4.11
CA PHE A 14 -4.58 25.08 5.35
C PHE A 14 -5.32 23.75 5.53
N LEU A 15 -6.61 23.70 5.24
CA LEU A 15 -7.43 22.47 5.31
C LEU A 15 -6.96 21.41 4.32
N LEU A 16 -6.60 21.80 3.09
CA LEU A 16 -6.08 20.88 2.07
C LEU A 16 -4.72 20.28 2.46
N LYS A 17 -3.82 21.05 3.06
CA LYS A 17 -2.53 20.54 3.54
C LYS A 17 -2.69 19.58 4.74
N ALA A 18 -3.60 19.90 5.66
CA ALA A 18 -3.89 19.04 6.81
C ALA A 18 -4.46 17.70 6.36
N GLN A 19 -5.42 17.70 5.43
CA GLN A 19 -6.02 16.49 4.86
C GLN A 19 -4.96 15.62 4.17
N SER A 20 -4.09 16.18 3.35
CA SER A 20 -3.03 15.44 2.65
C SER A 20 -2.02 14.80 3.62
N SER A 21 -1.68 15.45 4.72
CA SER A 21 -0.76 14.88 5.73
C SER A 21 -1.41 13.75 6.53
N GLU A 22 -2.70 13.85 6.84
CA GLU A 22 -3.46 12.79 7.49
C GLU A 22 -3.62 11.58 6.58
N ASP A 23 -3.98 11.77 5.32
CA ASP A 23 -4.10 10.70 4.32
C ASP A 23 -2.77 9.98 4.12
N LYS A 24 -1.65 10.70 4.07
CA LYS A 24 -0.31 10.10 4.01
C LYS A 24 -0.04 9.22 5.24
N LEU A 25 -0.37 9.70 6.43
CA LEU A 25 -0.18 8.94 7.66
C LEU A 25 -1.03 7.67 7.65
N GLN A 26 -2.27 7.73 7.17
CA GLN A 26 -3.13 6.55 7.03
C GLN A 26 -2.52 5.49 6.11
N ILE A 27 -2.02 5.87 4.93
CA ILE A 27 -1.36 4.95 3.99
C ILE A 27 -0.11 4.32 4.63
N LEU A 28 0.75 5.12 5.26
CA LEU A 28 1.95 4.61 5.92
C LEU A 28 1.62 3.65 7.07
N ASN A 29 0.58 3.93 7.85
CA ASN A 29 0.10 3.05 8.91
C ASN A 29 -0.44 1.72 8.37
N ILE A 30 -1.07 1.71 7.18
CA ILE A 30 -1.50 0.47 6.54
C ILE A 30 -0.28 -0.37 6.14
N LEU A 31 0.73 0.22 5.52
CA LEU A 31 1.98 -0.46 5.14
C LEU A 31 2.73 -1.01 6.36
N ASP A 32 2.75 -0.28 7.48
CA ASP A 32 3.34 -0.74 8.73
C ASP A 32 2.58 -1.97 9.30
N ARG A 33 1.25 -1.94 9.32
CA ARG A 33 0.43 -3.09 9.73
C ARG A 33 0.63 -4.30 8.81
N GLN A 34 0.74 -4.10 7.51
CA GLN A 34 1.06 -5.17 6.56
C GLN A 34 2.43 -5.78 6.86
N THR A 35 3.45 -4.97 7.09
CA THR A 35 4.79 -5.43 7.47
C THR A 35 4.74 -6.27 8.75
N LYS A 36 4.03 -5.82 9.78
CA LYS A 36 3.86 -6.56 11.05
C LYS A 36 3.16 -7.90 10.82
N ALA A 37 2.03 -7.90 10.10
CA ALA A 37 1.27 -9.12 9.80
C ALA A 37 2.11 -10.15 9.04
N TRP A 38 2.88 -9.72 8.03
CA TRP A 38 3.82 -10.57 7.33
C TRP A 38 4.87 -11.17 8.27
N ASN A 39 5.45 -10.34 9.12
CA ASN A 39 6.49 -10.75 10.06
C ASN A 39 5.97 -11.69 11.16
N GLU A 40 4.67 -11.69 11.41
CA GLU A 40 3.96 -12.66 12.24
C GLU A 40 3.60 -13.96 11.48
N GLY A 41 3.79 -14.00 10.17
CA GLY A 41 3.40 -15.13 9.32
C GLY A 41 1.91 -15.14 8.94
N ASN A 42 1.24 -14.02 9.09
CA ASN A 42 -0.21 -13.91 8.86
C ASN A 42 -0.51 -13.23 7.51
N VAL A 43 -0.55 -14.04 6.45
CA VAL A 43 -0.86 -13.58 5.08
C VAL A 43 -2.27 -13.00 4.99
N ASN A 44 -3.25 -13.52 5.73
CA ASN A 44 -4.60 -12.95 5.70
C ASN A 44 -4.61 -11.50 6.21
N ASN A 45 -3.93 -11.24 7.33
CA ASN A 45 -3.82 -9.88 7.88
C ASN A 45 -2.93 -8.97 7.01
N PHE A 46 -1.94 -9.54 6.31
CA PHE A 46 -1.15 -8.80 5.32
C PHE A 46 -2.03 -8.24 4.19
N MET A 47 -3.05 -8.98 3.77
CA MET A 47 -3.98 -8.54 2.75
C MET A 47 -4.94 -7.42 3.22
N ASN A 48 -5.01 -7.13 4.53
CA ASN A 48 -5.73 -5.96 5.02
C ASN A 48 -5.06 -4.67 4.54
N GLY A 49 -5.76 -3.92 3.72
CA GLY A 49 -5.23 -2.76 3.01
C GLY A 49 -5.37 -2.89 1.50
N TYR A 50 -5.52 -4.11 1.00
CA TYR A 50 -5.94 -4.34 -0.39
C TYR A 50 -7.46 -4.21 -0.54
N TRP A 51 -7.87 -3.74 -1.70
CA TRP A 51 -9.28 -3.62 -2.04
C TRP A 51 -9.95 -4.99 -2.18
N GLU A 52 -10.96 -5.26 -1.35
CA GLU A 52 -11.76 -6.50 -1.42
C GLU A 52 -12.70 -6.45 -2.63
N SER A 53 -12.15 -6.71 -3.82
CA SER A 53 -12.87 -6.65 -5.09
C SER A 53 -12.25 -7.62 -6.10
N ASP A 54 -13.09 -8.12 -7.00
CA ASP A 54 -12.63 -8.92 -8.15
C ASP A 54 -11.83 -8.07 -9.16
N SER A 55 -11.88 -6.74 -9.04
CA SER A 55 -11.11 -5.80 -9.85
C SER A 55 -9.75 -5.41 -9.26
N LEU A 56 -9.38 -5.90 -8.08
CA LEU A 56 -8.02 -5.75 -7.56
C LEU A 56 -7.03 -6.34 -8.58
N MET A 57 -5.95 -5.62 -8.86
CA MET A 57 -4.92 -6.05 -9.79
C MET A 57 -3.58 -6.23 -9.06
N TYR A 58 -3.03 -7.42 -9.13
CA TYR A 58 -1.66 -7.72 -8.70
C TYR A 58 -0.82 -8.13 -9.90
N ILE A 59 0.32 -7.47 -10.08
CA ILE A 59 1.26 -7.72 -11.19
C ILE A 59 2.57 -8.20 -10.58
N GLY A 60 2.86 -9.47 -10.73
CA GLY A 60 4.11 -10.08 -10.29
C GLY A 60 4.91 -10.61 -11.47
N LYS A 61 5.99 -11.34 -11.18
CA LYS A 61 6.87 -11.94 -12.16
C LYS A 61 6.16 -12.85 -13.16
N SER A 62 5.08 -13.53 -12.75
CA SER A 62 4.29 -14.44 -13.58
C SER A 62 3.15 -13.76 -14.35
N GLY A 63 3.05 -12.43 -14.28
CA GLY A 63 2.01 -11.66 -14.96
C GLY A 63 0.94 -11.13 -14.01
N VAL A 64 -0.23 -10.87 -14.54
CA VAL A 64 -1.34 -10.19 -13.83
C VAL A 64 -2.27 -11.21 -13.20
N THR A 65 -2.58 -11.01 -11.93
CA THR A 65 -3.63 -11.70 -11.17
C THR A 65 -4.74 -10.70 -10.85
N TYR A 66 -5.99 -11.04 -11.14
CA TYR A 66 -7.15 -10.23 -10.79
C TYR A 66 -7.90 -10.83 -9.60
N GLY A 67 -8.40 -9.95 -8.75
CA GLY A 67 -9.24 -10.27 -7.62
C GLY A 67 -8.50 -10.48 -6.30
N TYR A 68 -9.18 -10.04 -5.22
CA TYR A 68 -8.64 -10.14 -3.85
C TYR A 68 -8.36 -11.59 -3.45
N ASN A 69 -9.32 -12.49 -3.65
CA ASN A 69 -9.18 -13.90 -3.26
C ASN A 69 -8.08 -14.60 -4.07
N SER A 70 -8.00 -14.36 -5.38
CA SER A 70 -6.95 -14.92 -6.23
C SER A 70 -5.56 -14.42 -5.82
N THR A 71 -5.43 -13.15 -5.44
CA THR A 71 -4.18 -12.58 -4.94
C THR A 71 -3.80 -13.20 -3.59
N LEU A 72 -4.74 -13.34 -2.66
CA LEU A 72 -4.52 -14.00 -1.37
C LEU A 72 -4.04 -15.44 -1.54
N GLU A 73 -4.69 -16.23 -2.38
CA GLU A 73 -4.30 -17.62 -2.65
C GLU A 73 -2.94 -17.70 -3.33
N SER A 74 -2.61 -16.76 -4.21
CA SER A 74 -1.27 -16.65 -4.80
C SER A 74 -0.19 -16.39 -3.74
N TYR A 75 -0.43 -15.51 -2.78
CA TYR A 75 0.48 -15.28 -1.66
C TYR A 75 0.66 -16.52 -0.80
N LYS A 76 -0.43 -17.20 -0.40
CA LYS A 76 -0.37 -18.47 0.38
C LYS A 76 0.42 -19.55 -0.33
N LYS A 77 0.22 -19.70 -1.65
CA LYS A 77 0.93 -20.68 -2.46
C LYS A 77 2.43 -20.38 -2.56
N ASN A 78 2.79 -19.12 -2.78
CA ASN A 78 4.18 -18.73 -3.01
C ASN A 78 4.99 -18.58 -1.71
N TYR A 79 4.31 -18.34 -0.58
CA TYR A 79 4.90 -18.15 0.74
C TYR A 79 4.22 -19.06 1.79
N PRO A 80 4.36 -20.39 1.64
CA PRO A 80 3.61 -21.37 2.42
C PRO A 80 4.06 -21.48 3.88
N ASP A 81 5.24 -20.99 4.21
CA ASP A 81 5.83 -21.10 5.52
C ASP A 81 6.70 -19.88 5.89
N LYS A 82 7.00 -19.75 7.16
CA LYS A 82 7.80 -18.65 7.71
C LYS A 82 9.21 -18.57 7.11
N SER A 83 9.81 -19.71 6.78
CA SER A 83 11.14 -19.77 6.16
C SER A 83 11.14 -19.16 4.75
N THR A 84 10.04 -19.35 4.02
CA THR A 84 9.85 -18.78 2.68
C THR A 84 9.45 -17.30 2.76
N MET A 85 8.60 -16.94 3.72
CA MET A 85 8.20 -15.54 3.97
C MET A 85 9.39 -14.68 4.41
N GLY A 86 10.21 -15.19 5.32
CA GLY A 86 11.29 -14.43 5.92
C GLY A 86 10.80 -13.27 6.77
N THR A 87 11.64 -12.24 6.87
CA THR A 87 11.32 -10.98 7.56
C THR A 87 11.23 -9.87 6.52
N LEU A 88 10.05 -9.27 6.41
CA LEU A 88 9.74 -8.20 5.47
C LEU A 88 10.19 -6.84 6.02
N LYS A 89 10.80 -6.06 5.14
CA LYS A 89 11.04 -4.62 5.32
C LYS A 89 10.58 -3.88 4.06
N PHE A 90 9.87 -2.78 4.25
CA PHE A 90 9.59 -1.80 3.20
C PHE A 90 10.47 -0.57 3.37
N ASP A 91 11.05 -0.08 2.27
CA ASP A 91 11.66 1.24 2.17
C ASP A 91 10.81 2.09 1.22
N ILE A 92 10.16 3.11 1.75
CA ILE A 92 9.30 4.01 0.96
C ILE A 92 10.17 5.00 0.21
N VAL A 93 10.10 4.99 -1.12
CA VAL A 93 10.84 5.91 -1.99
C VAL A 93 10.02 7.18 -2.25
N LYS A 94 8.73 7.03 -2.54
CA LYS A 94 7.85 8.16 -2.86
C LYS A 94 6.41 7.88 -2.46
N VAL A 95 5.74 8.90 -1.94
CA VAL A 95 4.28 8.95 -1.77
C VAL A 95 3.79 10.16 -2.54
N ASP A 96 2.98 9.97 -3.56
CA ASP A 96 2.54 10.99 -4.50
C ASP A 96 1.03 11.03 -4.61
N PHE A 97 0.40 12.06 -4.06
CA PHE A 97 -1.04 12.26 -4.15
C PHE A 97 -1.40 12.83 -5.51
N ILE A 98 -2.12 12.02 -6.32
CA ILE A 98 -2.59 12.40 -7.65
C ILE A 98 -3.86 13.27 -7.52
N SER A 99 -4.69 12.96 -6.53
CA SER A 99 -5.94 13.66 -6.20
C SER A 99 -6.30 13.42 -4.72
N ASN A 100 -7.42 13.94 -4.26
CA ASN A 100 -7.92 13.72 -2.88
C ASN A 100 -8.32 12.26 -2.61
N ASP A 101 -8.47 11.44 -3.65
CA ASP A 101 -8.92 10.06 -3.57
C ASP A 101 -7.99 9.07 -4.29
N ALA A 102 -6.84 9.53 -4.79
CA ALA A 102 -5.85 8.68 -5.47
C ALA A 102 -4.43 9.05 -5.05
N CYS A 103 -3.62 8.02 -4.76
CA CYS A 103 -2.22 8.15 -4.38
C CYS A 103 -1.38 7.05 -5.04
N PHE A 104 -0.20 7.43 -5.50
CA PHE A 104 0.79 6.53 -6.06
C PHE A 104 1.97 6.41 -5.10
N VAL A 105 2.32 5.17 -4.73
CA VAL A 105 3.43 4.90 -3.82
C VAL A 105 4.47 4.06 -4.56
N VAL A 106 5.72 4.46 -4.46
CA VAL A 106 6.88 3.70 -4.93
C VAL A 106 7.73 3.31 -3.74
N GLY A 107 8.16 2.07 -3.68
CA GLY A 107 9.03 1.59 -2.62
C GLY A 107 9.88 0.40 -3.04
N LYS A 108 10.66 -0.06 -2.07
CA LYS A 108 11.43 -1.30 -2.15
C LYS A 108 10.93 -2.26 -1.08
N TRP A 109 10.93 -3.53 -1.41
CA TRP A 109 10.66 -4.60 -0.46
C TRP A 109 11.88 -5.50 -0.32
N TYR A 110 12.11 -6.00 0.87
CA TYR A 110 13.17 -6.94 1.20
C TYR A 110 12.60 -8.05 2.06
N LEU A 111 12.97 -9.29 1.76
CA LEU A 111 12.74 -10.46 2.60
C LEU A 111 14.08 -11.02 3.04
N THR A 112 14.39 -10.89 4.33
CA THR A 112 15.55 -11.54 4.94
C THR A 112 15.19 -12.98 5.26
N ARG A 113 15.86 -13.93 4.60
CA ARG A 113 15.56 -15.38 4.67
C ARG A 113 16.82 -16.18 4.90
N PRO A 114 17.30 -16.33 6.15
CA PRO A 114 18.62 -16.93 6.45
C PRO A 114 18.84 -18.33 5.88
N LYS A 115 17.77 -19.12 5.72
CA LYS A 115 17.84 -20.51 5.19
C LYS A 115 17.65 -20.62 3.67
N LYS A 116 17.04 -19.62 3.03
CA LYS A 116 16.66 -19.67 1.61
C LYS A 116 17.34 -18.61 0.74
N GLY A 117 18.10 -17.70 1.37
CA GLY A 117 18.68 -16.53 0.71
C GLY A 117 17.70 -15.35 0.63
N ASP A 118 18.25 -14.17 0.84
CA ASP A 118 17.51 -12.93 0.83
C ASP A 118 17.04 -12.59 -0.59
N ILE A 119 15.87 -11.99 -0.70
CA ILE A 119 15.33 -11.46 -1.95
C ILE A 119 14.74 -10.07 -1.72
N GLY A 120 14.63 -9.31 -2.79
CA GLY A 120 14.02 -7.99 -2.74
C GLY A 120 13.80 -7.44 -4.13
N GLY A 121 13.09 -6.35 -4.20
CA GLY A 121 12.78 -5.68 -5.45
C GLY A 121 12.11 -4.33 -5.21
N HIS A 122 11.52 -3.79 -6.26
CA HIS A 122 10.72 -2.57 -6.19
C HIS A 122 9.23 -2.91 -6.25
N TYR A 123 8.43 -2.02 -5.71
CA TYR A 123 6.99 -2.06 -5.90
C TYR A 123 6.43 -0.68 -6.21
N THR A 124 5.31 -0.70 -6.90
CA THR A 124 4.46 0.47 -7.13
C THR A 124 3.04 0.12 -6.74
N LEU A 125 2.41 0.98 -5.94
CA LEU A 125 1.04 0.79 -5.47
C LEU A 125 0.18 1.95 -5.93
N LEU A 126 -0.95 1.65 -6.57
CA LEU A 126 -2.01 2.60 -6.76
C LEU A 126 -3.03 2.46 -5.63
N TRP A 127 -3.21 3.53 -4.90
CA TRP A 127 -4.17 3.63 -3.82
C TRP A 127 -5.38 4.45 -4.24
N ARG A 128 -6.56 4.03 -3.82
CA ARG A 128 -7.80 4.79 -3.96
C ARG A 128 -8.48 4.91 -2.60
N LYS A 129 -9.11 6.07 -2.37
CA LYS A 129 -9.95 6.28 -1.19
C LYS A 129 -11.38 5.87 -1.56
N ILE A 130 -11.81 4.69 -1.09
CA ILE A 130 -13.11 4.09 -1.38
C ILE A 130 -13.93 4.08 -0.10
N LYS A 131 -15.11 4.72 -0.12
CA LYS A 131 -15.98 4.87 1.07
C LYS A 131 -15.21 5.40 2.29
N GLY A 132 -14.32 6.36 2.06
CA GLY A 132 -13.52 7.00 3.11
C GLY A 132 -12.26 6.25 3.55
N ASN A 133 -12.00 5.04 3.03
CA ASN A 133 -10.85 4.22 3.39
C ASN A 133 -9.84 4.14 2.24
N TRP A 134 -8.55 4.31 2.56
CA TRP A 134 -7.48 4.06 1.61
C TRP A 134 -7.27 2.57 1.42
N VAL A 135 -7.30 2.11 0.16
CA VAL A 135 -7.06 0.72 -0.22
C VAL A 135 -6.16 0.66 -1.45
N ILE A 136 -5.35 -0.39 -1.53
CA ILE A 136 -4.53 -0.72 -2.69
C ILE A 136 -5.44 -1.34 -3.75
N VAL A 137 -5.55 -0.69 -4.92
CA VAL A 137 -6.35 -1.19 -6.06
C VAL A 137 -5.49 -1.83 -7.13
N ALA A 138 -4.20 -1.48 -7.19
CA ALA A 138 -3.22 -2.14 -8.04
C ALA A 138 -1.86 -2.19 -7.33
N ASP A 139 -1.18 -3.33 -7.46
CA ASP A 139 0.16 -3.60 -6.94
C ASP A 139 1.01 -4.19 -8.07
N HIS A 140 2.16 -3.58 -8.34
CA HIS A 140 3.17 -4.14 -9.23
C HIS A 140 4.47 -4.33 -8.45
N SER A 141 4.86 -5.57 -8.28
CA SER A 141 6.08 -5.97 -7.57
C SER A 141 7.03 -6.74 -8.49
N SER A 142 8.29 -6.30 -8.54
CA SER A 142 9.36 -6.87 -9.37
C SER A 142 10.42 -7.59 -8.54
#